data_6f8a3568fd9837bf85ea5de889e40d7d
#
_entry.id   6f8a3568fd9837bf85ea5de889e40d7d
#
_cell.length_a   1.000
_cell.length_b   1.000
_cell.length_c   1.000
_cell.angle_alpha   90.00
_cell.angle_beta   90.00
_cell.angle_gamma   90.00
#
_symmetry.space_group_name_H-M   'P 1'
#
loop_
_entity.id
_entity.type
_entity.pdbx_description
1 polymer ?
#
loop_
_entity_poly.entity_id
_entity_poly.type
_entity_poly.pdbx_seq_one_letter_code
_entity_poly.pdbx_strand_id
1 'polypeptide(L)'
;TGRKLYYISAEFLIGKLLSNNLINLGLYDEARDALAAVGKSLSDIEEVEPEPSLGNGGLGRLAACFLDSLATLNLPGDGVGLRYHFGLFHQSFEDGVQNEKPGPWLTAHSWAEKTDITYPVELAGKEYTARLYKLAVTGYEGRTNTLNLFDLDTIDESIVHDGIAFDKTAIDKNLTLFLYPDDSDEAGRRLRVYQQYLMVSAGAQLILAECAARGCDYHDLADYAAIQINDTHPSMVIPELIRLL
;
A
#
# COMPACT_ATOMS: atom_id res chain seq x y z
N THR A 1 14.66 -3.07 -23.31
CA THR A 1 14.05 -2.50 -22.09
C THR A 1 12.61 -2.14 -22.42
N GLY A 2 11.66 -2.96 -21.97
CA GLY A 2 10.25 -2.77 -22.26
C GLY A 2 9.62 -1.70 -21.35
N ARG A 3 8.39 -1.32 -21.69
CA ARG A 3 7.51 -0.47 -20.89
C ARG A 3 7.22 -1.15 -19.55
N LYS A 4 7.26 -0.39 -18.44
CA LYS A 4 6.88 -0.85 -17.10
C LYS A 4 5.45 -0.42 -16.79
N LEU A 5 4.64 -1.31 -16.22
CA LEU A 5 3.30 -0.99 -15.73
C LEU A 5 3.38 -0.44 -14.30
N TYR A 6 2.66 0.63 -14.02
CA TYR A 6 2.39 1.13 -12.68
C TYR A 6 0.90 1.04 -12.40
N TYR A 7 0.53 0.22 -11.42
CA TYR A 7 -0.85 -0.02 -11.03
C TYR A 7 -1.17 0.79 -9.78
N ILE A 8 -1.91 1.91 -9.95
CA ILE A 8 -2.25 2.82 -8.86
C ILE A 8 -3.61 2.43 -8.28
N SER A 9 -3.65 2.13 -6.99
CA SER A 9 -4.86 1.73 -6.30
C SER A 9 -4.87 2.24 -4.86
N ALA A 10 -6.05 2.66 -4.40
CA ALA A 10 -6.26 2.99 -2.99
C ALA A 10 -6.16 1.76 -2.08
N GLU A 11 -6.33 0.55 -2.65
CA GLU A 11 -6.39 -0.71 -1.92
C GLU A 11 -5.53 -1.79 -2.56
N PHE A 12 -4.88 -2.60 -1.71
CA PHE A 12 -4.20 -3.84 -2.08
C PHE A 12 -4.47 -4.91 -1.03
N LEU A 13 -5.47 -5.76 -1.25
CA LEU A 13 -5.80 -6.88 -0.36
C LEU A 13 -4.89 -8.07 -0.65
N ILE A 14 -3.64 -7.99 -0.21
CA ILE A 14 -2.59 -8.97 -0.53
C ILE A 14 -2.64 -10.22 0.33
N GLY A 15 -3.28 -10.16 1.50
CA GLY A 15 -3.31 -11.27 2.46
C GLY A 15 -1.97 -11.48 3.19
N LYS A 16 -1.85 -12.56 3.93
CA LYS A 16 -0.61 -12.99 4.59
C LYS A 16 0.43 -13.41 3.55
N LEU A 17 1.69 -13.11 3.80
CA LEU A 17 2.75 -13.22 2.81
C LEU A 17 3.70 -14.40 3.02
N LEU A 18 3.84 -14.91 4.26
CA LEU A 18 4.82 -15.94 4.57
C LEU A 18 4.65 -17.16 3.68
N SER A 19 3.50 -17.82 3.74
CA SER A 19 3.23 -19.02 2.95
C SER A 19 3.18 -18.75 1.46
N ASN A 20 2.58 -17.62 1.06
CA ASN A 20 2.57 -17.21 -0.33
C ASN A 20 4.00 -17.10 -0.90
N ASN A 21 4.89 -16.44 -0.17
CA ASN A 21 6.28 -16.29 -0.60
C ASN A 21 7.04 -17.62 -0.60
N LEU A 22 6.84 -18.46 0.43
CA LEU A 22 7.48 -19.79 0.49
C LEU A 22 7.03 -20.69 -0.67
N ILE A 23 5.74 -20.70 -1.00
CA ILE A 23 5.19 -21.44 -2.14
C ILE A 23 5.78 -20.93 -3.46
N ASN A 24 5.72 -19.61 -3.66
CA ASN A 24 6.17 -18.98 -4.91
C ASN A 24 7.68 -19.14 -5.14
N LEU A 25 8.47 -19.24 -4.07
CA LEU A 25 9.91 -19.52 -4.13
C LEU A 25 10.27 -21.01 -4.15
N GLY A 26 9.29 -21.91 -4.04
CA GLY A 26 9.52 -23.36 -3.99
C GLY A 26 10.15 -23.84 -2.68
N LEU A 27 10.05 -23.06 -1.58
CA LEU A 27 10.69 -23.32 -0.30
C LEU A 27 9.73 -23.81 0.79
N TYR A 28 8.44 -23.99 0.47
CA TYR A 28 7.40 -24.28 1.47
C TYR A 28 7.67 -25.60 2.21
N ASP A 29 7.94 -26.69 1.47
CA ASP A 29 8.19 -28.00 2.08
C ASP A 29 9.48 -28.01 2.90
N GLU A 30 10.55 -27.39 2.42
CA GLU A 30 11.82 -27.28 3.13
C GLU A 30 11.65 -26.49 4.46
N ALA A 31 10.93 -25.39 4.44
CA ALA A 31 10.66 -24.58 5.63
C ALA A 31 9.80 -25.35 6.64
N ARG A 32 8.76 -26.06 6.18
CA ARG A 32 7.91 -26.91 7.02
C ARG A 32 8.74 -28.00 7.70
N ASP A 33 9.56 -28.72 6.94
CA ASP A 33 10.34 -29.84 7.44
C ASP A 33 11.46 -29.39 8.39
N ALA A 34 12.10 -28.26 8.10
CA ALA A 34 13.09 -27.64 8.98
C ALA A 34 12.49 -27.21 10.33
N LEU A 35 11.29 -26.65 10.34
CA LEU A 35 10.57 -26.28 11.55
C LEU A 35 10.13 -27.51 12.34
N ALA A 36 9.63 -28.54 11.67
CA ALA A 36 9.25 -29.79 12.30
C ALA A 36 10.44 -30.49 13.00
N ALA A 37 11.63 -30.41 12.42
CA ALA A 37 12.85 -30.96 13.01
C ALA A 37 13.25 -30.32 14.37
N VAL A 38 12.80 -29.08 14.61
CA VAL A 38 12.99 -28.37 15.90
C VAL A 38 11.71 -28.31 16.75
N GLY A 39 10.71 -29.12 16.41
CA GLY A 39 9.46 -29.23 17.17
C GLY A 39 8.50 -28.04 17.01
N LYS A 40 8.60 -27.31 15.89
CA LYS A 40 7.71 -26.17 15.58
C LYS A 40 6.84 -26.54 14.37
N SER A 41 5.67 -25.89 14.29
CA SER A 41 4.75 -26.00 13.16
C SER A 41 4.79 -24.74 12.31
N LEU A 42 4.87 -24.87 10.99
CA LEU A 42 4.76 -23.72 10.08
C LEU A 42 3.36 -23.10 10.19
N SER A 43 2.31 -23.91 10.33
CA SER A 43 0.94 -23.40 10.48
C SER A 43 0.75 -22.54 11.73
N ASP A 44 1.40 -22.87 12.85
CA ASP A 44 1.33 -22.04 14.06
C ASP A 44 2.02 -20.67 13.87
N ILE A 45 3.06 -20.64 13.04
CA ILE A 45 3.75 -19.38 12.68
C ILE A 45 2.88 -18.56 11.73
N GLU A 46 2.23 -19.20 10.75
CA GLU A 46 1.28 -18.53 9.84
C GLU A 46 0.10 -17.90 10.58
N GLU A 47 -0.39 -18.53 11.64
CA GLU A 47 -1.50 -17.99 12.44
C GLU A 47 -1.14 -16.67 13.14
N VAL A 48 0.10 -16.54 13.61
CA VAL A 48 0.54 -15.31 14.32
C VAL A 48 1.06 -14.21 13.40
N GLU A 49 1.21 -14.49 12.10
CA GLU A 49 1.57 -13.45 11.13
C GLU A 49 0.48 -12.40 11.05
N PRO A 50 0.78 -11.10 11.27
CA PRO A 50 -0.19 -10.04 11.08
C PRO A 50 -0.50 -9.88 9.60
N GLU A 51 -1.79 -9.90 9.24
CA GLU A 51 -2.23 -9.67 7.88
C GLU A 51 -2.12 -8.19 7.54
N PRO A 52 -1.46 -7.81 6.41
CA PRO A 52 -1.39 -6.43 5.99
C PRO A 52 -2.78 -5.83 5.75
N SER A 53 -3.12 -4.77 6.46
CA SER A 53 -4.42 -4.11 6.37
C SER A 53 -4.39 -2.99 5.33
N LEU A 54 -4.16 -3.35 4.07
CA LEU A 54 -3.98 -2.44 2.93
C LEU A 54 -5.16 -2.45 1.95
N GLY A 55 -6.19 -3.21 2.21
CA GLY A 55 -7.32 -3.32 1.30
C GLY A 55 -8.51 -4.04 1.91
N ASN A 56 -9.65 -3.93 1.22
CA ASN A 56 -10.91 -4.54 1.60
C ASN A 56 -11.70 -4.90 0.34
N GLY A 57 -12.27 -6.09 0.30
CA GLY A 57 -13.18 -6.51 -0.75
C GLY A 57 -12.59 -6.63 -2.16
N GLY A 58 -13.46 -6.49 -3.16
CA GLY A 58 -13.17 -6.80 -4.57
C GLY A 58 -12.13 -5.91 -5.22
N LEU A 59 -12.17 -4.59 -4.95
CA LEU A 59 -11.23 -3.62 -5.51
C LEU A 59 -9.79 -3.94 -5.09
N GLY A 60 -9.57 -4.13 -3.80
CA GLY A 60 -8.25 -4.46 -3.25
C GLY A 60 -7.77 -5.83 -3.68
N ARG A 61 -8.67 -6.82 -3.76
CA ARG A 61 -8.30 -8.17 -4.21
C ARG A 61 -7.94 -8.22 -5.68
N LEU A 62 -8.65 -7.48 -6.52
CA LEU A 62 -8.33 -7.35 -7.95
C LEU A 62 -6.92 -6.77 -8.14
N ALA A 63 -6.59 -5.70 -7.42
CA ALA A 63 -5.25 -5.10 -7.45
C ALA A 63 -4.16 -6.11 -7.05
N ALA A 64 -4.37 -6.84 -5.96
CA ALA A 64 -3.44 -7.86 -5.49
C ALA A 64 -3.25 -8.99 -6.52
N CYS A 65 -4.32 -9.49 -7.11
CA CYS A 65 -4.26 -10.54 -8.14
C CYS A 65 -3.51 -10.09 -9.39
N PHE A 66 -3.69 -8.83 -9.83
CA PHE A 66 -2.95 -8.34 -10.98
C PHE A 66 -1.45 -8.17 -10.70
N LEU A 67 -1.07 -7.71 -9.50
CA LEU A 67 0.36 -7.64 -9.13
C LEU A 67 1.00 -9.02 -9.09
N ASP A 68 0.32 -10.01 -8.51
CA ASP A 68 0.79 -11.39 -8.48
C ASP A 68 0.93 -11.97 -9.90
N SER A 69 -0.08 -11.76 -10.75
CA SER A 69 -0.06 -12.21 -12.14
C SER A 69 1.08 -11.58 -12.95
N LEU A 70 1.32 -10.27 -12.79
CA LEU A 70 2.44 -9.59 -13.44
C LEU A 70 3.79 -10.20 -13.03
N ALA A 71 3.98 -10.44 -11.74
CA ALA A 71 5.19 -11.03 -11.21
C ALA A 71 5.38 -12.49 -11.73
N THR A 72 4.33 -13.30 -11.66
CA THR A 72 4.32 -14.70 -12.14
C THR A 72 4.59 -14.80 -13.65
N LEU A 73 4.05 -13.88 -14.44
CA LEU A 73 4.27 -13.82 -15.90
C LEU A 73 5.59 -13.14 -16.30
N ASN A 74 6.47 -12.81 -15.34
CA ASN A 74 7.73 -12.11 -15.59
C ASN A 74 7.58 -10.73 -16.25
N LEU A 75 6.42 -10.08 -16.08
CA LEU A 75 6.16 -8.74 -16.59
C LEU A 75 6.59 -7.67 -15.60
N PRO A 76 7.29 -6.60 -16.05
CA PRO A 76 7.66 -5.49 -15.18
C PRO A 76 6.43 -4.67 -14.81
N GLY A 77 6.02 -4.73 -13.54
CA GLY A 77 4.84 -4.01 -13.08
C GLY A 77 4.84 -3.83 -11.56
N ASP A 78 4.72 -2.58 -11.13
CA ASP A 78 4.70 -2.22 -9.71
C ASP A 78 3.34 -1.67 -9.29
N GLY A 79 2.98 -1.92 -8.03
CA GLY A 79 1.85 -1.26 -7.39
C GLY A 79 2.25 0.08 -6.79
N VAL A 80 1.27 0.98 -6.70
CA VAL A 80 1.39 2.30 -6.03
C VAL A 80 0.16 2.52 -5.16
N GLY A 81 0.36 2.75 -3.88
CA GLY A 81 -0.71 2.94 -2.90
C GLY A 81 -0.26 3.70 -1.66
N LEU A 82 -1.05 3.62 -0.60
CA LEU A 82 -0.75 4.20 0.71
C LEU A 82 -0.47 3.10 1.74
N ARG A 83 0.41 3.42 2.70
CA ARG A 83 0.69 2.59 3.87
C ARG A 83 -0.24 3.00 5.00
N TYR A 84 -1.40 2.36 5.09
CA TYR A 84 -2.33 2.63 6.19
C TYR A 84 -1.83 1.99 7.48
N HIS A 85 -1.95 2.71 8.61
CA HIS A 85 -1.52 2.23 9.92
C HIS A 85 -2.47 1.19 10.50
N PHE A 86 -3.78 1.43 10.39
CA PHE A 86 -4.81 0.52 10.88
C PHE A 86 -5.60 -0.14 9.73
N GLY A 87 -5.50 0.40 8.52
CA GLY A 87 -6.25 -0.03 7.35
C GLY A 87 -7.74 0.18 7.56
N LEU A 88 -8.51 -0.92 7.62
CA LEU A 88 -9.86 -0.92 8.18
C LEU A 88 -9.76 -1.04 9.70
N PHE A 89 -10.90 -1.19 10.35
CA PHE A 89 -10.98 -1.42 11.78
C PHE A 89 -11.06 -2.92 12.12
N HIS A 90 -10.70 -3.26 13.34
CA HIS A 90 -10.96 -4.56 13.93
C HIS A 90 -12.37 -4.56 14.55
N GLN A 91 -13.18 -5.56 14.21
CA GLN A 91 -14.53 -5.74 14.79
C GLN A 91 -14.44 -6.61 16.05
N SER A 92 -15.07 -6.15 17.13
CA SER A 92 -15.25 -6.91 18.37
C SER A 92 -16.70 -6.86 18.81
N PHE A 93 -17.11 -7.79 19.66
CA PHE A 93 -18.45 -7.79 20.28
C PHE A 93 -18.28 -7.62 21.80
N GLU A 94 -18.93 -6.61 22.34
CA GLU A 94 -18.97 -6.33 23.77
C GLU A 94 -20.43 -6.12 24.18
N ASP A 95 -20.89 -6.86 25.17
CA ASP A 95 -22.29 -6.84 25.66
C ASP A 95 -23.35 -7.05 24.56
N GLY A 96 -23.02 -7.85 23.53
CA GLY A 96 -23.91 -8.13 22.40
C GLY A 96 -23.97 -7.01 21.35
N VAL A 97 -23.15 -5.97 21.48
CA VAL A 97 -23.02 -4.86 20.52
C VAL A 97 -21.70 -4.96 19.78
N GLN A 98 -21.74 -4.73 18.47
CA GLN A 98 -20.53 -4.63 17.66
C GLN A 98 -19.80 -3.34 17.97
N ASN A 99 -18.49 -3.46 18.21
CA ASN A 99 -17.58 -2.35 18.41
C ASN A 99 -16.45 -2.38 17.40
N GLU A 100 -15.99 -1.21 17.02
CA GLU A 100 -14.89 -0.99 16.09
C GLU A 100 -13.69 -0.48 16.85
N LYS A 101 -12.52 -1.11 16.60
CA LYS A 101 -11.25 -0.75 17.24
C LYS A 101 -10.16 -0.63 16.20
N PRO A 102 -9.09 0.16 16.43
CA PRO A 102 -7.91 0.12 15.59
C PRO A 102 -7.35 -1.29 15.48
N GLY A 103 -7.01 -1.72 14.27
CA GLY A 103 -6.42 -3.03 13.99
C GLY A 103 -4.93 -2.88 13.63
N PRO A 104 -4.01 -2.73 14.61
CA PRO A 104 -2.60 -2.56 14.31
C PRO A 104 -2.03 -3.82 13.68
N TRP A 105 -1.40 -3.67 12.52
CA TRP A 105 -0.70 -4.75 11.82
C TRP A 105 0.78 -4.45 11.59
N LEU A 106 1.17 -3.16 11.73
CA LEU A 106 2.54 -2.73 11.59
C LEU A 106 3.36 -3.15 12.81
N THR A 107 4.32 -4.02 12.59
CA THR A 107 5.23 -4.53 13.62
C THR A 107 6.66 -4.14 13.29
N ALA A 108 7.59 -4.40 14.21
CA ALA A 108 9.02 -4.18 14.00
C ALA A 108 9.58 -5.02 12.83
N HIS A 109 8.89 -6.09 12.43
CA HIS A 109 9.27 -6.99 11.34
C HIS A 109 8.25 -6.94 10.20
N SER A 110 7.83 -5.72 9.82
CA SER A 110 6.90 -5.52 8.70
C SER A 110 7.53 -5.94 7.38
N TRP A 111 6.71 -6.52 6.49
CA TRP A 111 7.09 -6.81 5.11
C TRP A 111 7.35 -5.54 4.26
N ALA A 112 6.83 -4.39 4.69
CA ALA A 112 7.04 -3.10 4.03
C ALA A 112 8.29 -2.42 4.58
N GLU A 113 9.35 -2.41 3.81
CA GLU A 113 10.64 -1.82 4.18
C GLU A 113 10.63 -0.30 3.99
N LYS A 114 11.02 0.44 5.04
CA LYS A 114 11.19 1.89 4.99
C LYS A 114 12.39 2.25 4.12
N THR A 115 12.24 3.22 3.22
CA THR A 115 13.34 3.76 2.41
C THR A 115 13.68 5.20 2.83
N ASP A 116 14.81 5.72 2.32
CA ASP A 116 15.17 7.14 2.47
C ASP A 116 14.56 8.03 1.39
N ILE A 117 13.83 7.44 0.44
CA ILE A 117 13.20 8.17 -0.68
C ILE A 117 11.96 8.89 -0.17
N THR A 118 11.89 10.19 -0.45
CA THR A 118 10.76 11.05 -0.11
C THR A 118 10.36 11.92 -1.28
N TYR A 119 9.08 12.30 -1.30
CA TYR A 119 8.53 13.22 -2.30
C TYR A 119 7.72 14.33 -1.60
N PRO A 120 7.91 15.60 -1.98
CA PRO A 120 7.07 16.69 -1.48
C PRO A 120 5.68 16.61 -2.13
N VAL A 121 4.65 16.80 -1.32
CA VAL A 121 3.25 16.87 -1.77
C VAL A 121 2.59 18.09 -1.13
N GLU A 122 2.07 19.00 -1.94
CA GLU A 122 1.37 20.18 -1.44
C GLU A 122 -0.14 19.89 -1.30
N LEU A 123 -0.66 20.04 -0.09
CA LEU A 123 -2.09 19.89 0.23
C LEU A 123 -2.57 21.21 0.86
N ALA A 124 -3.53 21.87 0.22
CA ALA A 124 -4.13 23.12 0.71
C ALA A 124 -3.12 24.20 1.13
N GLY A 125 -2.05 24.37 0.35
CA GLY A 125 -1.03 25.39 0.58
C GLY A 125 0.00 25.03 1.66
N LYS A 126 0.00 23.79 2.15
CA LYS A 126 1.01 23.26 3.06
C LYS A 126 1.71 22.07 2.41
N GLU A 127 3.04 22.03 2.49
CA GLU A 127 3.84 20.93 2.00
C GLU A 127 3.94 19.81 3.03
N TYR A 128 3.79 18.59 2.57
CA TYR A 128 3.97 17.35 3.31
C TYR A 128 5.03 16.49 2.65
N THR A 129 5.76 15.72 3.43
CA THR A 129 6.80 14.83 2.93
C THR A 129 6.30 13.39 2.90
N ALA A 130 5.98 12.89 1.71
CA ALA A 130 5.59 11.51 1.50
C ALA A 130 6.83 10.62 1.46
N ARG A 131 6.94 9.66 2.38
CA ARG A 131 8.02 8.67 2.43
C ARG A 131 7.60 7.39 1.72
N LEU A 132 8.51 6.84 0.94
CA LEU A 132 8.33 5.59 0.24
C LEU A 132 8.67 4.39 1.15
N TYR A 133 7.76 3.41 1.19
CA TYR A 133 7.98 2.06 1.69
C TYR A 133 7.84 1.07 0.53
N LYS A 134 8.62 0.01 0.54
CA LYS A 134 8.61 -1.01 -0.49
C LYS A 134 8.24 -2.36 0.08
N LEU A 135 7.29 -3.04 -0.55
CA LEU A 135 6.89 -4.39 -0.22
C LEU A 135 7.10 -5.27 -1.45
N ALA A 136 7.82 -6.38 -1.27
CA ALA A 136 8.08 -7.31 -2.35
C ALA A 136 6.83 -8.12 -2.72
N VAL A 137 6.53 -8.20 -4.00
CA VAL A 137 5.48 -9.04 -4.57
C VAL A 137 6.15 -10.14 -5.38
N THR A 138 6.26 -11.32 -4.78
CA THR A 138 6.97 -12.46 -5.35
C THR A 138 6.01 -13.32 -6.17
N GLY A 139 6.29 -13.46 -7.47
CA GLY A 139 5.51 -14.30 -8.38
C GLY A 139 5.89 -15.77 -8.28
N TYR A 140 4.97 -16.65 -8.66
CA TYR A 140 5.21 -18.10 -8.69
C TYR A 140 6.24 -18.44 -9.77
N GLU A 141 7.41 -18.96 -9.35
CA GLU A 141 8.56 -19.23 -10.24
C GLU A 141 8.92 -18.07 -11.17
N GLY A 142 8.46 -16.86 -10.84
CA GLY A 142 8.59 -15.66 -11.63
C GLY A 142 9.56 -14.65 -11.01
N ARG A 143 9.37 -13.38 -11.42
CA ARG A 143 10.13 -12.26 -10.88
C ARG A 143 9.50 -11.74 -9.60
N THR A 144 10.25 -10.96 -8.85
CA THR A 144 9.72 -10.12 -7.78
C THR A 144 9.51 -8.70 -8.32
N ASN A 145 8.28 -8.21 -8.23
CA ASN A 145 7.90 -6.82 -8.45
C ASN A 145 7.75 -6.09 -7.10
N THR A 146 7.40 -4.82 -7.13
CA THR A 146 7.31 -4.01 -5.90
C THR A 146 5.92 -3.40 -5.74
N LEU A 147 5.36 -3.47 -4.54
CA LEU A 147 4.28 -2.61 -4.10
C LEU A 147 4.90 -1.41 -3.38
N ASN A 148 4.78 -0.23 -3.99
CA ASN A 148 5.26 1.04 -3.47
C ASN A 148 4.15 1.69 -2.65
N LEU A 149 4.40 1.93 -1.38
CA LEU A 149 3.44 2.48 -0.42
C LEU A 149 3.97 3.80 0.13
N PHE A 150 3.12 4.82 0.15
CA PHE A 150 3.48 6.12 0.69
C PHE A 150 2.85 6.34 2.07
N ASP A 151 3.60 7.03 2.92
CA ASP A 151 3.20 7.39 4.28
C ASP A 151 3.83 8.73 4.68
N LEU A 152 3.35 9.33 5.76
CA LEU A 152 3.97 10.50 6.39
C LEU A 152 4.67 10.05 7.68
N ASP A 153 5.91 10.48 7.89
CA ASP A 153 6.63 10.20 9.16
C ASP A 153 6.00 10.89 10.39
N THR A 154 5.02 11.76 10.19
CA THR A 154 4.33 12.53 11.23
C THR A 154 3.04 11.90 11.72
N ILE A 155 2.61 10.78 11.14
CA ILE A 155 1.38 10.09 11.54
C ILE A 155 1.45 9.69 13.02
N ASP A 156 0.38 9.92 13.74
CA ASP A 156 0.29 9.75 15.18
C ASP A 156 -0.90 8.85 15.54
N GLU A 157 -0.63 7.57 15.78
CA GLU A 157 -1.66 6.58 16.15
C GLU A 157 -2.35 6.90 17.47
N SER A 158 -1.69 7.68 18.36
CA SER A 158 -2.22 8.00 19.68
C SER A 158 -3.40 8.96 19.68
N ILE A 159 -3.69 9.61 18.54
CA ILE A 159 -4.86 10.51 18.42
C ILE A 159 -6.18 9.77 18.22
N VAL A 160 -6.14 8.46 17.99
CA VAL A 160 -7.36 7.64 17.85
C VAL A 160 -7.93 7.34 19.24
N HIS A 161 -9.21 7.61 19.44
CA HIS A 161 -9.93 7.45 20.70
C HIS A 161 -11.35 6.95 20.44
N ASP A 162 -12.08 6.57 21.48
CA ASP A 162 -13.49 6.17 21.43
C ASP A 162 -13.80 5.20 20.25
N GLY A 163 -13.08 4.11 20.18
CA GLY A 163 -13.13 3.16 19.07
C GLY A 163 -12.20 3.58 17.93
N ILE A 164 -12.73 4.15 16.85
CA ILE A 164 -11.95 4.59 15.67
C ILE A 164 -12.07 6.09 15.38
N ALA A 165 -12.53 6.88 16.36
CA ALA A 165 -12.67 8.33 16.21
C ALA A 165 -11.32 9.04 16.31
N PHE A 166 -11.16 10.15 15.60
CA PHE A 166 -10.00 11.04 15.64
C PHE A 166 -10.33 12.41 15.04
N ASP A 167 -9.49 13.39 15.29
CA ASP A 167 -9.62 14.72 14.65
C ASP A 167 -9.25 14.63 13.16
N LYS A 168 -10.26 14.72 12.29
CA LYS A 168 -10.11 14.64 10.83
C LYS A 168 -9.41 15.86 10.22
N THR A 169 -9.20 16.94 10.99
CA THR A 169 -8.54 18.17 10.51
C THR A 169 -7.03 18.18 10.71
N ALA A 170 -6.51 17.32 11.57
CA ALA A 170 -5.08 17.16 11.86
C ALA A 170 -4.36 16.33 10.79
N ILE A 171 -4.33 16.83 9.55
CA ILE A 171 -3.88 16.09 8.35
C ILE A 171 -2.47 15.52 8.49
N ASP A 172 -1.55 16.23 9.12
CA ASP A 172 -0.18 15.77 9.38
C ASP A 172 -0.10 14.57 10.32
N LYS A 173 -1.16 14.30 11.09
CA LYS A 173 -1.23 13.22 12.07
C LYS A 173 -2.14 12.07 11.65
N ASN A 174 -3.07 12.30 10.73
CA ASN A 174 -4.15 11.34 10.49
C ASN A 174 -4.23 10.80 9.05
N LEU A 175 -3.47 11.37 8.10
CA LEU A 175 -3.70 11.18 6.67
C LEU A 175 -3.67 9.71 6.22
N THR A 176 -2.86 8.87 6.84
CA THR A 176 -2.72 7.45 6.51
C THR A 176 -3.11 6.50 7.66
N LEU A 177 -3.90 6.97 8.64
CA LEU A 177 -4.38 6.10 9.72
C LEU A 177 -5.31 5.00 9.21
N PHE A 178 -6.40 5.38 8.53
CA PHE A 178 -7.44 4.46 8.07
C PHE A 178 -7.65 4.51 6.57
N LEU A 179 -7.95 3.37 5.97
CA LEU A 179 -8.22 3.22 4.54
C LEU A 179 -9.47 4.02 4.10
N TYR A 180 -10.57 3.88 4.83
CA TYR A 180 -11.82 4.61 4.60
C TYR A 180 -12.25 5.31 5.89
N PRO A 181 -11.71 6.51 6.17
CA PRO A 181 -12.19 7.30 7.29
C PRO A 181 -13.66 7.68 7.06
N ASP A 182 -14.40 7.88 8.17
CA ASP A 182 -15.78 8.34 8.10
C ASP A 182 -15.88 9.66 7.32
N ASP A 183 -16.66 9.67 6.24
CA ASP A 183 -16.85 10.80 5.32
C ASP A 183 -18.27 11.38 5.37
N SER A 184 -18.99 11.11 6.45
CA SER A 184 -20.34 11.66 6.68
C SER A 184 -20.34 13.18 6.79
N ASP A 185 -19.21 13.77 7.24
CA ASP A 185 -19.00 15.21 7.34
C ASP A 185 -18.04 15.76 6.27
N GLU A 186 -17.91 17.10 6.21
CA GLU A 186 -17.03 17.77 5.24
C GLU A 186 -15.55 17.48 5.50
N ALA A 187 -15.12 17.40 6.76
CA ALA A 187 -13.73 17.12 7.12
C ALA A 187 -13.30 15.72 6.67
N GLY A 188 -14.17 14.72 6.85
CA GLY A 188 -13.92 13.36 6.39
C GLY A 188 -13.87 13.25 4.87
N ARG A 189 -14.79 13.92 4.15
CA ARG A 189 -14.73 13.98 2.67
C ARG A 189 -13.45 14.62 2.17
N ARG A 190 -13.01 15.71 2.81
CA ARG A 190 -11.75 16.40 2.49
C ARG A 190 -10.54 15.51 2.78
N LEU A 191 -10.53 14.81 3.92
CA LEU A 191 -9.47 13.86 4.27
C LEU A 191 -9.32 12.76 3.20
N ARG A 192 -10.42 12.20 2.71
CA ARG A 192 -10.39 11.21 1.63
C ARG A 192 -9.79 11.75 0.33
N VAL A 193 -10.12 12.98 -0.04
CA VAL A 193 -9.52 13.63 -1.22
C VAL A 193 -8.02 13.84 -1.01
N TYR A 194 -7.60 14.22 0.18
CA TYR A 194 -6.18 14.39 0.50
C TYR A 194 -5.41 13.08 0.48
N GLN A 195 -5.99 11.97 0.96
CA GLN A 195 -5.41 10.64 0.82
C GLN A 195 -5.19 10.28 -0.66
N GLN A 196 -6.21 10.48 -1.49
CA GLN A 196 -6.11 10.21 -2.92
C GLN A 196 -5.03 11.06 -3.59
N TYR A 197 -4.96 12.35 -3.26
CA TYR A 197 -3.98 13.25 -3.84
C TYR A 197 -2.55 12.94 -3.36
N LEU A 198 -2.35 12.62 -2.08
CA LEU A 198 -1.04 12.15 -1.58
C LEU A 198 -0.54 10.96 -2.39
N MET A 199 -1.39 9.95 -2.58
CA MET A 199 -1.08 8.76 -3.33
C MET A 199 -0.69 9.05 -4.78
N VAL A 200 -1.49 9.84 -5.48
CA VAL A 200 -1.25 10.11 -6.91
C VAL A 200 -0.07 11.04 -7.13
N SER A 201 0.11 12.06 -6.29
CA SER A 201 1.22 13.01 -6.44
C SER A 201 2.57 12.35 -6.14
N ALA A 202 2.69 11.64 -5.03
CA ALA A 202 3.90 10.89 -4.71
C ALA A 202 4.16 9.76 -5.73
N GLY A 203 3.10 9.06 -6.17
CA GLY A 203 3.19 8.02 -7.20
C GLY A 203 3.64 8.55 -8.55
N ALA A 204 3.09 9.69 -9.00
CA ALA A 204 3.51 10.33 -10.26
C ALA A 204 4.99 10.75 -10.21
N GLN A 205 5.44 11.36 -9.11
CA GLN A 205 6.85 11.73 -8.91
C GLN A 205 7.77 10.51 -8.94
N LEU A 206 7.38 9.39 -8.28
CA LEU A 206 8.12 8.13 -8.35
C LEU A 206 8.23 7.63 -9.79
N ILE A 207 7.12 7.59 -10.53
CA ILE A 207 7.09 7.12 -11.92
C ILE A 207 8.01 7.96 -12.80
N LEU A 208 7.93 9.28 -12.70
CA LEU A 208 8.77 10.19 -13.46
C LEU A 208 10.26 10.03 -13.11
N ALA A 209 10.59 9.90 -11.82
CA ALA A 209 11.96 9.68 -11.37
C ALA A 209 12.54 8.35 -11.89
N GLU A 210 11.77 7.26 -11.85
CA GLU A 210 12.19 5.96 -12.39
C GLU A 210 12.33 5.98 -13.92
N CYS A 211 11.45 6.67 -14.63
CA CYS A 211 11.54 6.83 -16.08
C CYS A 211 12.75 7.67 -16.47
N ALA A 212 13.01 8.78 -15.79
CA ALA A 212 14.18 9.63 -16.01
C ALA A 212 15.48 8.86 -15.77
N ALA A 213 15.54 8.03 -14.73
CA ALA A 213 16.70 7.17 -14.45
C ALA A 213 16.96 6.13 -15.55
N ARG A 214 15.97 5.83 -16.39
CA ARG A 214 16.05 4.95 -17.56
C ARG A 214 16.32 5.69 -18.86
N GLY A 215 16.46 7.02 -18.84
CA GLY A 215 16.75 7.87 -19.97
C GLY A 215 15.53 8.49 -20.69
N CYS A 216 14.37 8.47 -20.06
CA CYS A 216 13.16 9.16 -20.53
C CYS A 216 13.35 10.69 -20.46
N ASP A 217 12.95 11.40 -21.49
CA ASP A 217 12.96 12.88 -21.53
C ASP A 217 11.56 13.51 -21.35
N TYR A 218 10.59 12.71 -20.91
CA TYR A 218 9.18 13.01 -20.70
C TYR A 218 8.33 13.11 -21.99
N HIS A 219 8.87 13.49 -23.12
CA HIS A 219 8.15 13.47 -24.38
C HIS A 219 7.87 12.04 -24.86
N ASP A 220 8.73 11.11 -24.46
CA ASP A 220 8.63 9.68 -24.75
C ASP A 220 8.16 8.83 -23.56
N LEU A 221 7.56 9.46 -22.52
CA LEU A 221 7.10 8.78 -21.28
C LEU A 221 6.25 7.54 -21.59
N ALA A 222 5.41 7.58 -22.63
CA ALA A 222 4.56 6.47 -23.01
C ALA A 222 5.34 5.24 -23.50
N ASP A 223 6.61 5.37 -23.89
CA ASP A 223 7.47 4.25 -24.25
C ASP A 223 8.11 3.58 -23.03
N TYR A 224 8.18 4.29 -21.89
CA TYR A 224 8.77 3.81 -20.65
C TYR A 224 7.75 3.32 -19.63
N ALA A 225 6.59 3.96 -19.55
CA ALA A 225 5.57 3.67 -18.55
C ALA A 225 4.19 3.42 -19.18
N ALA A 226 3.44 2.53 -18.55
CA ALA A 226 1.99 2.43 -18.67
C ALA A 226 1.39 2.60 -17.28
N ILE A 227 0.42 3.49 -17.12
CA ILE A 227 -0.21 3.78 -15.83
C ILE A 227 -1.63 3.27 -15.88
N GLN A 228 -1.93 2.30 -15.02
CA GLN A 228 -3.26 1.74 -14.81
C GLN A 228 -3.82 2.30 -13.51
N ILE A 229 -5.01 2.86 -13.57
CA ILE A 229 -5.73 3.32 -12.39
C ILE A 229 -6.83 2.31 -12.01
N ASN A 230 -6.93 2.00 -10.74
CA ASN A 230 -7.95 1.10 -10.20
C ASN A 230 -9.08 1.93 -9.61
N ASP A 231 -10.26 1.91 -10.27
CA ASP A 231 -11.40 2.76 -9.97
C ASP A 231 -11.11 4.26 -10.19
N THR A 232 -11.94 5.13 -9.60
CA THR A 232 -11.87 6.59 -9.74
C THR A 232 -10.94 7.26 -8.73
N HIS A 233 -10.56 6.56 -7.64
CA HIS A 233 -9.71 7.11 -6.58
C HIS A 233 -8.39 7.71 -7.09
N PRO A 234 -7.66 7.06 -8.03
CA PRO A 234 -6.41 7.62 -8.56
C PRO A 234 -6.58 8.53 -9.79
N SER A 235 -7.79 8.89 -10.20
CA SER A 235 -8.01 9.67 -11.45
C SER A 235 -7.30 11.02 -11.48
N MET A 236 -7.02 11.61 -10.30
CA MET A 236 -6.23 12.84 -10.19
C MET A 236 -4.77 12.70 -10.67
N VAL A 237 -4.28 11.49 -10.94
CA VAL A 237 -2.95 11.31 -11.53
C VAL A 237 -2.82 11.95 -12.90
N ILE A 238 -3.92 12.08 -13.66
CA ILE A 238 -3.91 12.69 -14.99
C ILE A 238 -3.54 14.18 -14.92
N PRO A 239 -4.30 15.05 -14.21
CA PRO A 239 -3.91 16.45 -14.05
C PRO A 239 -2.60 16.63 -13.28
N GLU A 240 -2.26 15.72 -12.37
CA GLU A 240 -1.01 15.80 -11.62
C GLU A 240 0.21 15.54 -12.50
N LEU A 241 0.15 14.59 -13.42
CA LEU A 241 1.20 14.40 -14.41
C LEU A 241 1.37 15.62 -15.31
N ILE A 242 0.26 16.25 -15.75
CA ILE A 242 0.32 17.51 -16.53
C ILE A 242 1.01 18.63 -15.74
N ARG A 243 0.80 18.70 -14.42
CA ARG A 243 1.43 19.70 -13.56
C ARG A 243 2.93 19.45 -13.38
N LEU A 244 3.36 18.19 -13.38
CA LEU A 244 4.75 17.78 -13.13
C LEU A 244 5.62 17.77 -14.39
N LEU A 245 5.01 17.67 -15.58
CA LEU A 245 5.67 17.70 -16.89
C LEU A 245 5.79 19.15 -17.41
#